data_995a61e6dea3a26cb521c45efd8f12b8
#
_entry.id   995a61e6dea3a26cb521c45efd8f12b8
#
_cell.length_a   1.000
_cell.length_b   1.000
_cell.length_c   1.000
_cell.angle_alpha   90.00
_cell.angle_beta   90.00
_cell.angle_gamma   90.00
#
_symmetry.space_group_name_H-M   'P 1'
#
loop_
_entity.id
_entity.type
_entity.pdbx_description
1 polymer ?
#
loop_
_entity_poly.entity_id
_entity_poly.type
_entity_poly.pdbx_seq_one_letter_code
_entity_poly.pdbx_strand_id
1 'polypeptide(L)'
;MSILTERDRQSVKGELAKLAGPVKLVVFSQELGSEYCAETERLVKEVAECSDQVSVEIYNLHLDREKAAAYGVDRVPAVVVEGARDYGIRFFGIPMGYEFTNLIDGMVVASSGEPRLSPETLERLQGLTEPLHIQVFATPT
;
A
#
# COMPACT_ATOMS: atom_id res chain seq x y z
N MET A 1 -16.69 13.19 6.50
CA MET A 1 -17.24 11.89 6.87
C MET A 1 -16.08 10.88 6.92
N SER A 2 -15.94 10.17 8.04
CA SER A 2 -14.89 9.17 8.22
C SER A 2 -15.22 7.88 7.47
N ILE A 3 -14.21 7.25 6.87
CA ILE A 3 -14.36 5.93 6.23
C ILE A 3 -14.18 4.83 7.27
N LEU A 4 -13.16 4.98 8.15
CA LEU A 4 -12.91 4.03 9.21
C LEU A 4 -13.82 4.28 10.42
N THR A 5 -14.46 3.23 10.92
CA THR A 5 -15.16 3.29 12.20
C THR A 5 -14.15 3.39 13.35
N GLU A 6 -14.60 3.76 14.54
CA GLU A 6 -13.72 3.78 15.73
C GLU A 6 -13.13 2.39 16.02
N ARG A 7 -13.90 1.34 15.80
CA ARG A 7 -13.43 -0.04 15.93
C ARG A 7 -12.32 -0.36 14.92
N ASP A 8 -12.49 0.07 13.67
CA ASP A 8 -11.47 -0.11 12.63
C ASP A 8 -10.19 0.63 13.00
N ARG A 9 -10.30 1.88 13.47
CA ARG A 9 -9.16 2.68 13.92
C ARG A 9 -8.38 2.00 15.05
N GLN A 10 -9.07 1.42 16.03
CA GLN A 10 -8.43 0.69 17.11
C GLN A 10 -7.72 -0.58 16.61
N SER A 11 -8.34 -1.31 15.68
CA SER A 11 -7.73 -2.48 15.07
C SER A 11 -6.48 -2.10 14.26
N VAL A 12 -6.57 -1.05 13.44
CA VAL A 12 -5.45 -0.53 12.64
C VAL A 12 -4.29 -0.07 13.55
N LYS A 13 -4.58 0.67 14.62
CA LYS A 13 -3.56 1.06 15.61
C LYS A 13 -2.84 -0.14 16.19
N GLY A 14 -3.58 -1.20 16.52
CA GLY A 14 -3.00 -2.45 17.03
C GLY A 14 -2.07 -3.12 16.03
N GLU A 15 -2.45 -3.17 14.77
CA GLU A 15 -1.61 -3.74 13.71
C GLU A 15 -0.40 -2.86 13.40
N LEU A 16 -0.57 -1.54 13.30
CA LEU A 16 0.52 -0.61 13.02
C LEU A 16 1.49 -0.45 14.20
N ALA A 17 1.13 -0.88 15.39
CA ALA A 17 2.07 -0.99 16.51
C ALA A 17 3.19 -2.00 16.23
N LYS A 18 3.00 -2.92 15.28
CA LYS A 18 4.00 -3.92 14.84
C LYS A 18 5.03 -3.36 13.85
N LEU A 19 4.87 -2.12 13.39
CA LEU A 19 5.82 -1.52 12.43
C LEU A 19 7.23 -1.50 13.03
N ALA A 20 8.19 -2.03 12.27
CA ALA A 20 9.61 -2.06 12.64
C ALA A 20 10.36 -0.78 12.26
N GLY A 21 9.77 0.07 11.44
CA GLY A 21 10.33 1.32 10.98
C GLY A 21 9.31 2.17 10.22
N PRO A 22 9.73 3.34 9.71
CA PRO A 22 8.83 4.25 9.00
C PRO A 22 8.27 3.63 7.72
N VAL A 23 7.02 3.92 7.43
CA VAL A 23 6.34 3.56 6.18
C VAL A 23 5.77 4.81 5.53
N LYS A 24 5.95 4.93 4.24
CA LYS A 24 5.37 5.99 3.43
C LYS A 24 4.30 5.40 2.49
N LEU A 25 3.14 5.98 2.50
CA LEU A 25 2.07 5.70 1.55
C LEU A 25 2.09 6.79 0.48
N VAL A 26 2.33 6.41 -0.76
CA VAL A 26 2.32 7.34 -1.90
C VAL A 26 1.04 7.09 -2.68
N VAL A 27 0.21 8.10 -2.79
CA VAL A 27 -1.09 8.03 -3.48
C VAL A 27 -0.99 8.80 -4.79
N PHE A 28 -1.38 8.14 -5.88
CA PHE A 28 -1.60 8.79 -7.16
C PHE A 28 -3.10 8.93 -7.39
N SER A 29 -3.53 10.13 -7.69
CA SER A 29 -4.92 10.54 -7.73
C SER A 29 -5.17 11.48 -8.93
N GLN A 30 -6.43 11.84 -9.13
CA GLN A 30 -6.84 12.89 -10.06
C GLN A 30 -8.09 13.59 -9.53
N GLU A 31 -8.25 14.87 -9.83
CA GLU A 31 -9.37 15.67 -9.31
C GLU A 31 -10.69 15.41 -10.06
N LEU A 32 -10.59 15.17 -11.36
CA LEU A 32 -11.77 15.03 -12.23
C LEU A 32 -11.99 13.58 -12.66
N GLY A 33 -13.24 13.15 -12.62
CA GLY A 33 -13.68 11.89 -13.23
C GLY A 33 -13.45 10.63 -12.40
N SER A 34 -13.06 10.75 -11.14
CA SER A 34 -12.90 9.57 -10.27
C SER A 34 -13.34 9.85 -8.83
N GLU A 35 -14.51 9.34 -8.48
CA GLU A 35 -15.02 9.32 -7.11
C GLU A 35 -14.09 8.53 -6.17
N TYR A 36 -13.56 7.42 -6.65
CA TYR A 36 -12.67 6.56 -5.87
C TYR A 36 -11.32 7.19 -5.53
N CYS A 37 -10.85 8.19 -6.27
CA CYS A 37 -9.62 8.91 -5.94
C CYS A 37 -9.77 9.66 -4.61
N ALA A 38 -10.84 10.43 -4.45
CA ALA A 38 -11.10 11.18 -3.23
C ALA A 38 -11.29 10.26 -2.01
N GLU A 39 -12.00 9.15 -2.20
CA GLU A 39 -12.18 8.15 -1.13
C GLU A 39 -10.86 7.46 -0.76
N THR A 40 -10.03 7.13 -1.74
CA THR A 40 -8.70 6.52 -1.51
C THR A 40 -7.80 7.46 -0.73
N GLU A 41 -7.74 8.75 -1.11
CA GLU A 41 -6.97 9.75 -0.36
C GLU A 41 -7.43 9.85 1.09
N ARG A 42 -8.74 9.87 1.31
CA ARG A 42 -9.31 9.94 2.66
C ARG A 42 -8.95 8.71 3.48
N LEU A 43 -9.15 7.51 2.91
CA LEU A 43 -8.83 6.25 3.56
C LEU A 43 -7.35 6.22 4.00
N VAL A 44 -6.44 6.55 3.09
CA VAL A 44 -5.00 6.53 3.35
C VAL A 44 -4.61 7.54 4.44
N LYS A 45 -5.20 8.74 4.42
CA LYS A 45 -4.98 9.74 5.49
C LYS A 45 -5.46 9.23 6.85
N GLU A 46 -6.64 8.62 6.91
CA GLU A 46 -7.18 8.05 8.15
C GLU A 46 -6.33 6.89 8.68
N VAL A 47 -5.76 6.06 7.80
CA VAL A 47 -4.80 5.03 8.19
C VAL A 47 -3.52 5.65 8.77
N ALA A 48 -2.99 6.69 8.12
CA ALA A 48 -1.78 7.36 8.58
C ALA A 48 -1.95 8.04 9.95
N GLU A 49 -3.14 8.54 10.25
CA GLU A 49 -3.47 9.08 11.58
C GLU A 49 -3.36 8.03 12.72
N CYS A 50 -3.38 6.76 12.37
CA CYS A 50 -3.30 5.68 13.34
C CYS A 50 -1.88 5.36 13.83
N SER A 51 -0.83 5.95 13.24
CA SER A 51 0.57 5.73 13.65
C SER A 51 1.46 6.89 13.25
N ASP A 52 2.32 7.33 14.17
CA ASP A 52 3.32 8.38 13.92
C ASP A 52 4.44 7.91 12.97
N GLN A 53 4.55 6.60 12.70
CA GLN A 53 5.52 6.05 11.78
C GLN A 53 5.04 6.03 10.32
N VAL A 54 3.80 6.43 10.07
CA VAL A 54 3.22 6.44 8.71
C VAL A 54 3.12 7.86 8.20
N SER A 55 3.68 8.09 7.01
CA SER A 55 3.57 9.35 6.27
C SER A 55 2.82 9.14 4.96
N VAL A 56 2.25 10.20 4.43
CA VAL A 56 1.49 10.18 3.17
C VAL A 56 2.02 11.25 2.23
N GLU A 57 2.25 10.88 0.98
CA GLU A 57 2.47 11.80 -0.13
C GLU A 57 1.38 11.59 -1.17
N ILE A 58 0.80 12.66 -1.68
CA ILE A 58 -0.25 12.61 -2.69
C ILE A 58 0.22 13.35 -3.93
N TYR A 59 0.13 12.68 -5.07
CA TYR A 59 0.49 13.20 -6.38
C TYR A 59 -0.69 13.10 -7.35
N ASN A 60 -0.74 14.05 -8.29
CA ASN A 60 -1.69 13.99 -9.39
C ASN A 60 -1.04 13.26 -10.58
N LEU A 61 -1.71 12.25 -11.13
CA LEU A 61 -1.17 11.43 -12.22
C LEU A 61 -0.75 12.25 -13.44
N HIS A 62 -1.50 13.29 -13.75
CA HIS A 62 -1.28 14.11 -14.95
C HIS A 62 -0.33 15.28 -14.75
N LEU A 63 -0.33 15.86 -13.53
CA LEU A 63 0.53 16.99 -13.18
C LEU A 63 1.92 16.55 -12.74
N ASP A 64 2.00 15.42 -12.02
CA ASP A 64 3.24 14.88 -11.44
C ASP A 64 3.76 13.67 -12.26
N ARG A 65 3.83 13.82 -13.58
CA ARG A 65 4.18 12.73 -14.51
C ARG A 65 5.51 12.07 -14.23
N GLU A 66 6.50 12.84 -13.82
CA GLU A 66 7.82 12.31 -13.49
C GLU A 66 7.78 11.39 -12.26
N LYS A 67 6.99 11.77 -11.25
CA LYS A 67 6.76 10.94 -10.07
C LYS A 67 6.00 9.66 -10.44
N ALA A 68 4.94 9.77 -11.23
CA ALA A 68 4.19 8.61 -11.69
C ALA A 68 5.08 7.63 -12.47
N ALA A 69 5.91 8.14 -13.38
CA ALA A 69 6.85 7.32 -14.14
C ALA A 69 7.90 6.65 -13.22
N ALA A 70 8.44 7.39 -12.24
CA ALA A 70 9.43 6.86 -11.30
C ALA A 70 8.87 5.70 -10.46
N TYR A 71 7.59 5.75 -10.09
CA TYR A 71 6.92 4.68 -9.37
C TYR A 71 6.27 3.61 -10.28
N GLY A 72 6.33 3.79 -11.58
CA GLY A 72 5.70 2.88 -12.56
C GLY A 72 4.17 2.88 -12.49
N VAL A 73 3.56 4.00 -12.14
CA VAL A 73 2.10 4.15 -12.01
C VAL A 73 1.54 4.81 -13.25
N ASP A 74 0.56 4.15 -13.88
CA ASP A 74 -0.08 4.59 -15.13
C ASP A 74 -1.60 4.79 -15.00
N ARG A 75 -2.16 4.51 -13.83
CA ARG A 75 -3.62 4.59 -13.58
C ARG A 75 -3.91 4.99 -12.14
N VAL A 76 -5.10 5.51 -11.90
CA VAL A 76 -5.56 6.00 -10.60
C VAL A 76 -6.92 5.41 -10.21
N PRO A 77 -7.24 5.36 -8.90
CA PRO A 77 -6.32 5.62 -7.80
C PRO A 77 -5.26 4.54 -7.68
N ALA A 78 -4.07 4.91 -7.23
CA ALA A 78 -3.00 3.96 -6.91
C ALA A 78 -2.38 4.29 -5.55
N VAL A 79 -2.10 3.26 -4.77
CA VAL A 79 -1.41 3.38 -3.49
C VAL A 79 -0.12 2.57 -3.55
N VAL A 80 0.98 3.23 -3.30
CA VAL A 80 2.31 2.63 -3.18
C VAL A 80 2.66 2.52 -1.70
N VAL A 81 3.11 1.36 -1.27
CA VAL A 81 3.60 1.14 0.09
C VAL A 81 5.12 1.06 0.03
N GLU A 82 5.77 2.00 0.70
CA GLU A 82 7.23 2.14 0.70
C GLU A 82 7.77 2.10 2.14
N GLY A 83 8.75 1.24 2.39
CA GLY A 83 9.49 1.19 3.66
C GLY A 83 10.82 1.91 3.52
N ALA A 84 11.92 1.28 3.94
CA ALA A 84 13.27 1.83 3.71
C ALA A 84 13.60 1.99 2.22
N ARG A 85 12.91 1.24 1.38
CA ARG A 85 12.94 1.34 -0.08
C ARG A 85 11.59 0.96 -0.66
N ASP A 86 11.41 1.19 -1.95
CA ASP A 86 10.26 0.70 -2.72
C ASP A 86 10.46 -0.79 -3.06
N TYR A 87 9.66 -1.65 -2.43
CA TYR A 87 9.67 -3.10 -2.66
C TYR A 87 8.76 -3.54 -3.82
N GLY A 88 8.07 -2.62 -4.47
CA GLY A 88 7.17 -2.90 -5.57
C GLY A 88 5.71 -3.16 -5.15
N ILE A 89 5.33 -2.83 -3.92
CA ILE A 89 3.95 -3.03 -3.45
C ILE A 89 3.04 -1.93 -4.01
N ARG A 90 2.02 -2.34 -4.77
CA ARG A 90 1.07 -1.44 -5.44
C ARG A 90 -0.35 -1.94 -5.25
N PHE A 91 -1.27 -1.01 -4.95
CA PHE A 91 -2.71 -1.25 -4.98
C PHE A 91 -3.33 -0.31 -6.01
N PHE A 92 -4.05 -0.87 -6.96
CA PHE A 92 -4.80 -0.11 -7.97
C PHE A 92 -6.29 -0.22 -7.68
N GLY A 93 -6.97 0.92 -7.62
CA GLY A 93 -8.31 1.01 -7.06
C GLY A 93 -8.28 1.33 -5.58
N ILE A 94 -9.46 1.53 -4.97
CA ILE A 94 -9.56 1.76 -3.53
C ILE A 94 -9.31 0.45 -2.76
N PRO A 95 -8.32 0.39 -1.84
CA PRO A 95 -8.02 -0.83 -1.09
C PRO A 95 -8.98 -1.00 0.09
N MET A 96 -10.21 -1.41 -0.20
CA MET A 96 -11.25 -1.68 0.79
C MET A 96 -11.61 -3.17 0.84
N GLY A 97 -12.41 -3.57 1.83
CA GLY A 97 -12.80 -4.96 2.02
C GLY A 97 -11.58 -5.84 2.33
N TYR A 98 -11.42 -6.94 1.60
CA TYR A 98 -10.29 -7.85 1.80
C TYR A 98 -8.94 -7.23 1.44
N GLU A 99 -8.89 -6.30 0.49
CA GLU A 99 -7.65 -5.59 0.14
C GLU A 99 -7.17 -4.66 1.25
N PHE A 100 -8.07 -4.17 2.10
CA PHE A 100 -7.68 -3.34 3.24
C PHE A 100 -6.75 -4.08 4.20
N THR A 101 -7.03 -5.34 4.49
CA THR A 101 -6.14 -6.18 5.29
C THR A 101 -4.78 -6.34 4.60
N ASN A 102 -4.77 -6.54 3.30
CA ASN A 102 -3.53 -6.65 2.52
C ASN A 102 -2.72 -5.35 2.53
N LEU A 103 -3.38 -4.19 2.53
CA LEU A 103 -2.71 -2.90 2.68
C LEU A 103 -1.98 -2.81 4.02
N ILE A 104 -2.66 -3.12 5.11
CA ILE A 104 -2.07 -3.07 6.46
C ILE A 104 -0.93 -4.09 6.59
N ASP A 105 -1.12 -5.32 6.13
CA ASP A 105 -0.07 -6.34 6.11
C ASP A 105 1.14 -5.92 5.27
N GLY A 106 0.90 -5.33 4.10
CA GLY A 106 1.95 -4.79 3.24
C GLY A 106 2.77 -3.70 3.93
N MET A 107 2.12 -2.85 4.71
CA MET A 107 2.81 -1.82 5.50
C MET A 107 3.72 -2.44 6.56
N VAL A 108 3.25 -3.45 7.28
CA VAL A 108 4.06 -4.14 8.31
C VAL A 108 5.26 -4.84 7.68
N VAL A 109 5.08 -5.56 6.57
CA VAL A 109 6.17 -6.23 5.85
C VAL A 109 7.17 -5.21 5.28
N ALA A 110 6.69 -4.14 4.65
CA ALA A 110 7.55 -3.09 4.11
C ALA A 110 8.37 -2.37 5.20
N SER A 111 7.83 -2.26 6.41
CA SER A 111 8.51 -1.60 7.53
C SER A 111 9.78 -2.33 7.99
N SER A 112 9.81 -3.65 7.88
CA SER A 112 10.98 -4.48 8.21
C SER A 112 11.81 -4.81 6.97
N GLY A 113 11.20 -4.88 5.80
CA GLY A 113 11.82 -5.39 4.58
C GLY A 113 12.01 -6.91 4.59
N GLU A 114 11.45 -7.59 5.57
CA GLU A 114 11.59 -9.04 5.74
C GLU A 114 10.26 -9.75 5.42
N PRO A 115 10.26 -10.65 4.41
CA PRO A 115 9.06 -11.42 4.10
C PRO A 115 8.78 -12.46 5.19
N ARG A 116 7.48 -12.76 5.38
CA ARG A 116 7.03 -13.79 6.34
C ARG A 116 7.13 -15.18 5.73
N LEU A 117 8.34 -15.58 5.36
CA LEU A 117 8.61 -16.88 4.75
C LEU A 117 9.55 -17.69 5.62
N SER A 118 9.46 -19.03 5.53
CA SER A 118 10.41 -19.90 6.21
C SER A 118 11.81 -19.74 5.63
N PRO A 119 12.88 -20.01 6.43
CA PRO A 119 14.26 -19.99 5.92
C PRO A 119 14.46 -20.91 4.73
N GLU A 120 13.83 -22.10 4.71
CA GLU A 120 13.88 -23.04 3.60
C GLU A 120 13.27 -22.43 2.32
N THR A 121 12.13 -21.75 2.41
CA THR A 121 11.50 -21.09 1.27
C THR A 121 12.39 -19.97 0.74
N LEU A 122 12.97 -19.15 1.62
CA LEU A 122 13.89 -18.08 1.23
C LEU A 122 15.12 -18.62 0.50
N GLU A 123 15.69 -19.72 0.99
CA GLU A 123 16.84 -20.38 0.35
C GLU A 123 16.49 -20.87 -1.06
N ARG A 124 15.33 -21.50 -1.22
CA ARG A 124 14.84 -21.95 -2.53
C ARG A 124 14.61 -20.80 -3.50
N LEU A 125 14.09 -19.68 -3.02
CA LEU A 125 13.86 -18.48 -3.83
C LEU A 125 15.15 -17.85 -4.34
N GLN A 126 16.27 -17.99 -3.63
CA GLN A 126 17.58 -17.52 -4.08
C GLN A 126 18.06 -18.22 -5.36
N GLY A 127 17.54 -19.41 -5.64
CA GLY A 127 17.82 -20.15 -6.88
C GLY A 127 17.11 -19.61 -8.12
N LEU A 128 16.18 -18.66 -7.98
CA LEU A 128 15.51 -18.04 -9.12
C LEU A 128 16.45 -17.05 -9.81
N THR A 129 16.76 -17.33 -11.07
CA THR A 129 17.69 -16.52 -11.89
C THR A 129 16.99 -15.74 -13.00
N GLU A 130 15.72 -16.03 -13.24
CA GLU A 130 14.90 -15.38 -14.28
C GLU A 130 13.68 -14.69 -13.67
N PRO A 131 13.19 -13.60 -14.29
CA PRO A 131 11.96 -12.96 -13.87
C PRO A 131 10.78 -13.93 -13.90
N LEU A 132 9.95 -13.89 -12.88
CA LEU A 132 8.76 -14.71 -12.77
C LEU A 132 7.54 -13.83 -12.62
N HIS A 133 6.51 -14.08 -13.44
CA HIS A 133 5.22 -13.38 -13.36
C HIS A 133 4.14 -14.36 -12.88
N ILE A 134 3.54 -14.07 -11.73
CA ILE A 134 2.42 -14.85 -11.18
C ILE A 134 1.18 -13.96 -11.18
N GLN A 135 0.09 -14.46 -11.76
CA GLN A 135 -1.21 -13.80 -11.72
C GLN A 135 -2.20 -14.66 -10.96
N VAL A 136 -2.89 -14.05 -10.00
CA VAL A 136 -3.96 -14.71 -9.24
C VAL A 136 -5.25 -13.95 -9.49
N PHE A 137 -6.25 -14.63 -10.02
CA PHE A 137 -7.58 -14.07 -10.27
C PHE A 137 -8.51 -14.51 -9.15
N ALA A 138 -9.10 -13.54 -8.48
CA ALA A 138 -10.02 -13.78 -7.38
C ALA A 138 -11.25 -12.86 -7.50
N THR A 139 -12.38 -13.30 -6.92
CA THR A 139 -13.54 -12.44 -6.77
C THR A 139 -13.45 -11.66 -5.47
N PRO A 140 -13.95 -10.41 -5.42
CA PRO A 140 -13.90 -9.59 -4.20
C PRO A 140 -14.90 -10.01 -3.13
N THR A 141 -15.71 -11.02 -3.41
CA THR A 141 -16.75 -11.55 -2.51
C THR A 141 -16.57 -13.03 -2.26
#